data_566b47273475e05588cf7b9114963abb
#
_entry.id   566b47273475e05588cf7b9114963abb
#
_cell.length_a   1.000
_cell.length_b   1.000
_cell.length_c   1.000
_cell.angle_alpha   90.00
_cell.angle_beta   90.00
_cell.angle_gamma   90.00
#
_symmetry.space_group_name_H-M   'P 1'
#
loop_
_entity.id
_entity.type
_entity.pdbx_description
1 polymer ?
#
loop_
_entity_poly.entity_id
_entity_poly.type
_entity_poly.pdbx_seq_one_letter_code
_entity_poly.pdbx_strand_id
1 'polypeptide(L)'
;MNTRIANVTGFKASGNTASSITFSWDKNTAATGYIVEIYKGGKWTQILNAKSNTTLTCTATGLSANATYSVRIKSFRKTTATTYFSEYLTFSADTRIPNVTSLKYKADSASQVTLSWSRNTAADGYTVEIYRGGKWEQVLCATSNTKLSCKITGLAEGSTYSVRIKSYKVKNGRTVFSEYLKSSATTGLNPVAKLGEQTNSTASSIRFSWARKSCATGYIVEIYKGGKWNLVTKTTSNTVTSCQITNLKAGTSYTFRVRAYLTVNGSTIYSDNVRTVQTTK
;
A
#
# COMPACT_ATOMS: atom_id res chain seq x y z
N MET A 1 39.84 -6.11 45.73
CA MET A 1 39.78 -5.93 44.26
C MET A 1 38.33 -5.94 43.79
N ASN A 2 37.95 -4.96 42.98
CA ASN A 2 36.55 -4.89 42.47
C ASN A 2 36.36 -6.04 41.47
N THR A 3 35.54 -7.05 41.84
CA THR A 3 35.32 -8.27 41.07
C THR A 3 34.25 -8.09 39.99
N ARG A 4 33.64 -6.90 39.88
CA ARG A 4 32.59 -6.57 38.92
C ARG A 4 33.12 -5.73 37.76
N ILE A 5 32.52 -5.93 36.58
CA ILE A 5 32.74 -5.04 35.44
C ILE A 5 31.57 -4.03 35.37
N ALA A 6 31.78 -2.93 34.67
CA ALA A 6 30.74 -1.89 34.47
C ALA A 6 29.48 -2.47 33.83
N ASN A 7 28.33 -1.92 34.22
CA ASN A 7 27.06 -2.31 33.65
C ASN A 7 26.96 -1.90 32.18
N VAL A 8 26.10 -2.58 31.43
CA VAL A 8 25.77 -2.20 30.06
C VAL A 8 24.98 -0.88 30.07
N THR A 9 25.26 0.00 29.11
CA THR A 9 24.55 1.26 28.89
C THR A 9 23.83 1.25 27.55
N GLY A 10 22.91 2.19 27.33
CA GLY A 10 22.20 2.37 26.07
C GLY A 10 21.31 1.20 25.64
N PHE A 11 20.97 0.26 26.55
CA PHE A 11 20.11 -0.87 26.22
C PHE A 11 18.69 -0.42 25.92
N LYS A 12 18.21 -0.65 24.69
CA LYS A 12 16.92 -0.21 24.20
C LYS A 12 16.38 -1.14 23.09
N ALA A 13 15.09 -1.09 22.84
CA ALA A 13 14.50 -1.63 21.63
C ALA A 13 14.82 -0.69 20.46
N SER A 14 15.47 -1.22 19.42
CA SER A 14 15.86 -0.50 18.20
C SER A 14 14.93 -0.83 17.01
N GLY A 15 14.10 -1.85 17.12
CA GLY A 15 13.09 -2.22 16.13
C GLY A 15 12.12 -3.27 16.68
N ASN A 16 10.90 -3.30 16.17
CA ASN A 16 9.92 -4.32 16.54
C ASN A 16 8.97 -4.62 15.38
N THR A 17 8.47 -5.84 15.37
CA THR A 17 7.38 -6.33 14.50
C THR A 17 6.26 -6.91 15.36
N ALA A 18 5.26 -7.53 14.76
CA ALA A 18 4.24 -8.27 15.51
C ALA A 18 4.77 -9.55 16.18
N SER A 19 5.93 -10.05 15.77
CA SER A 19 6.48 -11.33 16.28
C SER A 19 7.95 -11.28 16.68
N SER A 20 8.57 -10.10 16.65
CA SER A 20 9.98 -9.93 17.02
C SER A 20 10.26 -8.57 17.63
N ILE A 21 11.34 -8.49 18.42
CA ILE A 21 11.90 -7.23 18.94
C ILE A 21 13.42 -7.30 18.76
N THR A 22 13.98 -6.26 18.14
CA THR A 22 15.42 -6.07 18.01
C THR A 22 15.88 -5.12 19.10
N PHE A 23 16.96 -5.48 19.78
CA PHE A 23 17.58 -4.73 20.85
C PHE A 23 18.95 -4.23 20.43
N SER A 24 19.36 -3.09 20.95
CA SER A 24 20.72 -2.56 20.80
C SER A 24 21.23 -1.99 22.12
N TRP A 25 22.56 -1.92 22.27
CA TRP A 25 23.25 -1.40 23.45
C TRP A 25 24.61 -0.80 23.07
N ASP A 26 25.19 -0.05 24.02
CA ASP A 26 26.49 0.54 23.84
C ASP A 26 27.61 -0.48 24.10
N LYS A 27 28.76 -0.30 23.42
CA LYS A 27 29.92 -1.14 23.60
C LYS A 27 30.51 -0.95 25.00
N ASN A 28 30.65 -2.06 25.74
CA ASN A 28 31.44 -2.10 26.98
C ASN A 28 32.86 -2.60 26.64
N THR A 29 33.84 -1.70 26.67
CA THR A 29 35.24 -2.02 26.30
C THR A 29 35.90 -2.98 27.25
N ALA A 30 35.47 -3.06 28.53
CA ALA A 30 35.96 -3.97 29.52
C ALA A 30 35.35 -5.38 29.42
N ALA A 31 34.35 -5.58 28.60
CA ALA A 31 33.66 -6.86 28.45
C ALA A 31 34.33 -7.75 27.39
N THR A 32 34.19 -9.06 27.56
CA THR A 32 34.46 -10.08 26.55
C THR A 32 33.19 -10.35 25.70
N GLY A 33 32.00 -10.15 26.29
CA GLY A 33 30.75 -10.40 25.61
C GLY A 33 29.53 -10.04 26.46
N TYR A 34 28.36 -10.47 25.99
CA TYR A 34 27.06 -10.12 26.56
C TYR A 34 26.12 -11.32 26.63
N ILE A 35 25.26 -11.33 27.64
CA ILE A 35 24.14 -12.25 27.75
C ILE A 35 22.86 -11.43 27.75
N VAL A 36 21.94 -11.76 26.84
CA VAL A 36 20.59 -11.15 26.76
C VAL A 36 19.56 -12.23 27.00
N GLU A 37 18.59 -11.92 27.84
CA GLU A 37 17.53 -12.82 28.22
C GLU A 37 16.17 -12.11 28.12
N ILE A 38 15.14 -12.84 27.72
CA ILE A 38 13.74 -12.39 27.65
C ILE A 38 12.88 -13.22 28.61
N TYR A 39 11.95 -12.57 29.32
CA TYR A 39 10.97 -13.27 30.15
C TYR A 39 9.81 -13.73 29.30
N LYS A 40 9.69 -15.06 29.12
CA LYS A 40 8.65 -15.69 28.30
C LYS A 40 8.24 -17.03 28.90
N GLY A 41 6.93 -17.29 28.95
CA GLY A 41 6.40 -18.55 29.52
C GLY A 41 6.77 -18.75 30.99
N GLY A 42 6.76 -17.70 31.80
CA GLY A 42 7.03 -17.77 33.25
C GLY A 42 8.50 -17.87 33.64
N LYS A 43 9.42 -17.78 32.67
CA LYS A 43 10.88 -17.91 32.95
C LYS A 43 11.72 -16.99 32.07
N TRP A 44 12.94 -16.68 32.54
CA TRP A 44 13.97 -16.03 31.77
C TRP A 44 14.58 -17.03 30.78
N THR A 45 14.58 -16.66 29.50
CA THR A 45 15.12 -17.47 28.40
C THR A 45 16.23 -16.69 27.73
N GLN A 46 17.41 -17.28 27.61
CA GLN A 46 18.56 -16.67 26.93
C GLN A 46 18.27 -16.60 25.42
N ILE A 47 18.41 -15.39 24.86
CA ILE A 47 18.25 -15.12 23.41
C ILE A 47 19.60 -14.77 22.76
N LEU A 48 20.60 -14.42 23.55
CA LEU A 48 21.96 -14.18 23.09
C LEU A 48 22.98 -14.53 24.15
N ASN A 49 24.08 -15.19 23.72
CA ASN A 49 25.32 -15.30 24.45
C ASN A 49 26.48 -14.93 23.49
N ALA A 50 26.74 -13.63 23.37
CA ALA A 50 27.76 -13.12 22.47
C ALA A 50 29.15 -13.23 23.17
N LYS A 51 30.09 -13.86 22.47
CA LYS A 51 31.49 -13.99 22.92
C LYS A 51 32.40 -12.87 22.38
N SER A 52 31.82 -11.78 21.94
CA SER A 52 32.50 -10.57 21.45
C SER A 52 31.84 -9.33 22.00
N ASN A 53 32.63 -8.35 22.42
CA ASN A 53 32.13 -7.04 22.83
C ASN A 53 31.79 -6.12 21.66
N THR A 54 31.96 -6.58 20.42
CA THR A 54 31.55 -5.88 19.21
C THR A 54 30.12 -6.29 18.73
N THR A 55 29.52 -7.33 19.35
CA THR A 55 28.13 -7.68 19.15
C THR A 55 27.27 -6.72 19.96
N LEU A 56 26.58 -5.80 19.30
CA LEU A 56 25.84 -4.71 19.94
C LEU A 56 24.33 -4.75 19.65
N THR A 57 23.87 -5.82 19.03
CA THR A 57 22.45 -6.04 18.72
C THR A 57 22.06 -7.50 18.86
N CYS A 58 20.77 -7.75 19.15
CA CYS A 58 20.16 -9.08 19.00
C CYS A 58 18.67 -8.93 18.73
N THR A 59 18.07 -9.99 18.17
CA THR A 59 16.63 -10.03 17.87
C THR A 59 15.99 -11.23 18.56
N ALA A 60 14.97 -10.96 19.40
CA ALA A 60 14.07 -11.98 19.90
C ALA A 60 12.97 -12.24 18.85
N THR A 61 12.70 -13.50 18.52
CA THR A 61 11.69 -13.94 17.56
C THR A 61 10.65 -14.87 18.18
N GLY A 62 9.58 -15.20 17.44
CA GLY A 62 8.53 -16.09 17.94
C GLY A 62 7.77 -15.49 19.12
N LEU A 63 7.62 -14.17 19.15
CA LEU A 63 6.86 -13.44 20.16
C LEU A 63 5.39 -13.32 19.76
N SER A 64 4.50 -13.18 20.74
CA SER A 64 3.10 -12.88 20.51
C SER A 64 2.91 -11.42 20.13
N ALA A 65 2.02 -11.13 19.21
CA ALA A 65 1.67 -9.77 18.81
C ALA A 65 0.96 -9.02 19.95
N ASN A 66 1.13 -7.68 19.99
CA ASN A 66 0.53 -6.81 20.98
C ASN A 66 0.85 -7.21 22.44
N ALA A 67 2.04 -7.76 22.67
CA ALA A 67 2.49 -8.24 23.99
C ALA A 67 3.68 -7.42 24.49
N THR A 68 3.76 -7.27 25.81
CA THR A 68 4.89 -6.63 26.49
C THR A 68 5.82 -7.73 27.04
N TYR A 69 7.10 -7.58 26.81
CA TYR A 69 8.13 -8.50 27.28
C TYR A 69 9.14 -7.76 28.15
N SER A 70 9.46 -8.34 29.33
CA SER A 70 10.61 -7.91 30.12
C SER A 70 11.87 -8.53 29.51
N VAL A 71 12.90 -7.73 29.35
CA VAL A 71 14.18 -8.13 28.75
C VAL A 71 15.31 -7.62 29.63
N ARG A 72 16.37 -8.40 29.78
CA ARG A 72 17.54 -8.00 30.55
C ARG A 72 18.83 -8.35 29.84
N ILE A 73 19.86 -7.55 30.10
CA ILE A 73 21.20 -7.72 29.56
C ILE A 73 22.24 -7.61 30.69
N LYS A 74 23.29 -8.40 30.61
CA LYS A 74 24.52 -8.21 31.37
C LYS A 74 25.73 -8.40 30.47
N SER A 75 26.81 -7.74 30.78
CA SER A 75 28.12 -7.99 30.17
C SER A 75 28.93 -9.00 31.03
N PHE A 76 29.88 -9.66 30.40
CA PHE A 76 30.85 -10.51 31.12
C PHE A 76 32.26 -10.29 30.58
N ARG A 77 33.26 -10.51 31.46
CA ARG A 77 34.68 -10.59 31.12
C ARG A 77 35.21 -11.97 31.53
N LYS A 78 35.62 -12.72 30.54
CA LYS A 78 36.22 -14.03 30.73
C LYS A 78 37.74 -13.88 30.79
N THR A 79 38.35 -14.41 31.84
CA THR A 79 39.80 -14.59 31.98
C THR A 79 40.13 -16.08 31.94
N THR A 80 41.40 -16.46 32.00
CA THR A 80 41.83 -17.87 32.10
C THR A 80 41.33 -18.56 33.36
N ALA A 81 41.19 -17.82 34.47
CA ALA A 81 40.83 -18.38 35.77
C ALA A 81 39.35 -18.31 36.10
N THR A 82 38.62 -17.26 35.62
CA THR A 82 37.22 -17.03 36.03
C THR A 82 36.46 -16.12 35.08
N THR A 83 35.14 -16.02 35.28
CA THR A 83 34.27 -15.09 34.55
C THR A 83 33.61 -14.11 35.51
N TYR A 84 33.81 -12.82 35.26
CA TYR A 84 33.18 -11.72 35.98
C TYR A 84 31.98 -11.21 35.23
N PHE A 85 30.89 -10.85 35.94
CA PHE A 85 29.64 -10.35 35.36
C PHE A 85 29.32 -8.95 35.88
N SER A 86 28.65 -8.15 35.05
CA SER A 86 27.92 -6.96 35.49
C SER A 86 26.60 -7.32 36.15
N GLU A 87 25.91 -6.35 36.75
CA GLU A 87 24.52 -6.49 37.07
C GLU A 87 23.68 -6.54 35.78
N TYR A 88 22.46 -7.09 35.89
CA TYR A 88 21.49 -7.01 34.83
C TYR A 88 20.88 -5.60 34.71
N LEU A 89 20.85 -5.08 33.51
CA LEU A 89 20.02 -3.95 33.15
C LEU A 89 18.72 -4.50 32.51
N THR A 90 17.57 -4.15 33.09
CA THR A 90 16.27 -4.66 32.68
C THR A 90 15.37 -3.54 32.17
N PHE A 91 14.61 -3.78 31.10
CA PHE A 91 13.53 -2.90 30.67
C PHE A 91 12.40 -3.71 29.98
N SER A 92 11.28 -3.04 29.68
CA SER A 92 10.13 -3.66 29.00
C SER A 92 9.97 -3.11 27.59
N ALA A 93 9.69 -3.99 26.65
CA ALA A 93 9.45 -3.65 25.25
C ALA A 93 8.18 -4.34 24.70
N ASP A 94 7.50 -3.65 23.80
CA ASP A 94 6.25 -4.12 23.17
C ASP A 94 6.52 -4.66 21.77
N THR A 95 5.84 -5.76 21.42
CA THR A 95 5.65 -6.12 20.02
C THR A 95 4.56 -5.27 19.41
N ARG A 96 4.58 -5.12 18.09
CA ARG A 96 3.51 -4.43 17.36
C ARG A 96 2.21 -5.25 17.36
N ILE A 97 1.09 -4.59 17.08
CA ILE A 97 -0.16 -5.27 16.75
C ILE A 97 -0.06 -5.92 15.37
N PRO A 98 -0.90 -6.92 15.05
CA PRO A 98 -0.94 -7.54 13.72
C PRO A 98 -1.16 -6.49 12.62
N ASN A 99 -0.61 -6.76 11.44
CA ASN A 99 -0.78 -5.88 10.29
C ASN A 99 -2.22 -5.91 9.76
N VAL A 100 -2.64 -4.82 9.14
CA VAL A 100 -3.85 -4.80 8.31
C VAL A 100 -3.64 -5.73 7.12
N THR A 101 -4.70 -6.39 6.69
CA THR A 101 -4.69 -7.29 5.52
C THR A 101 -5.71 -6.84 4.47
N SER A 102 -5.55 -7.33 3.24
CA SER A 102 -6.53 -7.19 2.16
C SER A 102 -6.84 -5.74 1.79
N LEU A 103 -5.83 -4.83 1.73
CA LEU A 103 -6.03 -3.48 1.21
C LEU A 103 -6.37 -3.56 -0.28
N LYS A 104 -7.61 -3.18 -0.62
CA LYS A 104 -8.16 -3.13 -1.97
C LYS A 104 -8.59 -1.72 -2.31
N TYR A 105 -8.73 -1.44 -3.61
CA TYR A 105 -9.32 -0.19 -4.07
C TYR A 105 -10.37 -0.42 -5.14
N LYS A 106 -11.27 0.55 -5.28
CA LYS A 106 -12.23 0.71 -6.37
C LYS A 106 -12.10 2.13 -6.91
N ALA A 107 -11.95 2.28 -8.22
CA ALA A 107 -12.11 3.57 -8.88
C ALA A 107 -13.60 3.92 -8.92
N ASP A 108 -14.01 4.96 -8.20
CA ASP A 108 -15.40 5.41 -8.16
C ASP A 108 -15.70 6.40 -9.30
N SER A 109 -14.68 7.18 -9.69
CA SER A 109 -14.74 8.14 -10.80
C SER A 109 -13.32 8.51 -11.27
N ALA A 110 -13.24 9.44 -12.20
CA ALA A 110 -11.98 10.03 -12.65
C ALA A 110 -11.22 10.81 -11.58
N SER A 111 -11.87 11.17 -10.47
CA SER A 111 -11.27 11.97 -9.38
C SER A 111 -11.44 11.35 -8.00
N GLN A 112 -11.93 10.12 -7.92
CA GLN A 112 -12.23 9.46 -6.65
C GLN A 112 -11.85 7.98 -6.67
N VAL A 113 -11.33 7.51 -5.53
CA VAL A 113 -11.14 6.09 -5.23
C VAL A 113 -11.67 5.77 -3.84
N THR A 114 -12.24 4.59 -3.67
CA THR A 114 -12.57 4.03 -2.36
C THR A 114 -11.57 2.93 -2.03
N LEU A 115 -10.87 3.07 -0.91
CA LEU A 115 -10.05 2.02 -0.32
C LEU A 115 -10.90 1.19 0.64
N SER A 116 -10.63 -0.11 0.73
CA SER A 116 -11.24 -1.02 1.69
C SER A 116 -10.22 -2.03 2.19
N TRP A 117 -10.41 -2.51 3.43
CA TRP A 117 -9.48 -3.45 4.09
C TRP A 117 -10.21 -4.38 5.04
N SER A 118 -9.52 -5.45 5.45
CA SER A 118 -10.05 -6.38 6.44
C SER A 118 -9.89 -5.83 7.85
N ARG A 119 -10.88 -6.14 8.72
CA ARG A 119 -10.87 -5.73 10.12
C ARG A 119 -9.67 -6.33 10.86
N ASN A 120 -8.94 -5.49 11.58
CA ASN A 120 -7.97 -5.90 12.58
C ASN A 120 -8.62 -5.84 13.97
N THR A 121 -8.99 -6.99 14.52
CA THR A 121 -9.68 -7.08 15.83
C THR A 121 -8.80 -6.67 17.00
N ALA A 122 -7.47 -6.67 16.84
CA ALA A 122 -6.52 -6.23 17.86
C ALA A 122 -6.33 -4.71 17.89
N ALA A 123 -6.89 -3.97 16.91
CA ALA A 123 -6.72 -2.53 16.78
C ALA A 123 -7.88 -1.75 17.41
N ASP A 124 -7.62 -0.50 17.78
CA ASP A 124 -8.64 0.48 18.13
C ASP A 124 -9.07 1.30 16.92
N GLY A 125 -8.17 1.45 15.92
CA GLY A 125 -8.45 2.20 14.70
C GLY A 125 -7.37 2.09 13.63
N TYR A 126 -7.48 2.97 12.62
CA TYR A 126 -6.63 2.96 11.43
C TYR A 126 -6.16 4.35 11.04
N THR A 127 -4.98 4.42 10.44
CA THR A 127 -4.47 5.59 9.73
C THR A 127 -4.26 5.23 8.27
N VAL A 128 -4.85 5.98 7.34
CA VAL A 128 -4.70 5.81 5.90
C VAL A 128 -4.01 7.03 5.33
N GLU A 129 -3.04 6.81 4.49
CA GLU A 129 -2.26 7.87 3.85
C GLU A 129 -2.14 7.63 2.34
N ILE A 130 -2.07 8.72 1.58
CA ILE A 130 -1.81 8.76 0.14
C ILE A 130 -0.53 9.54 -0.13
N TYR A 131 0.24 9.12 -1.12
CA TYR A 131 1.41 9.87 -1.59
C TYR A 131 1.00 10.77 -2.75
N ARG A 132 1.01 12.09 -2.51
CA ARG A 132 0.75 13.11 -3.53
C ARG A 132 1.54 14.39 -3.23
N GLY A 133 1.88 15.15 -4.27
CA GLY A 133 2.66 16.37 -4.12
C GLY A 133 4.03 16.14 -3.45
N GLY A 134 4.66 14.98 -3.69
CA GLY A 134 5.98 14.65 -3.13
C GLY A 134 6.01 14.22 -1.67
N LYS A 135 4.85 14.04 -1.02
CA LYS A 135 4.75 13.68 0.41
C LYS A 135 3.59 12.72 0.70
N TRP A 136 3.71 12.02 1.83
CA TRP A 136 2.60 11.25 2.39
C TRP A 136 1.64 12.20 3.11
N GLU A 137 0.36 12.12 2.76
CA GLU A 137 -0.72 12.88 3.35
C GLU A 137 -1.72 11.92 4.00
N GLN A 138 -2.07 12.20 5.27
CA GLN A 138 -3.09 11.43 5.98
C GLN A 138 -4.48 11.83 5.49
N VAL A 139 -5.24 10.85 4.99
CA VAL A 139 -6.61 11.04 4.47
C VAL A 139 -7.67 10.45 5.40
N LEU A 140 -7.27 9.61 6.35
CA LEU A 140 -8.14 9.08 7.39
C LEU A 140 -7.35 8.80 8.67
N CYS A 141 -7.94 9.21 9.80
CA CYS A 141 -7.62 8.70 11.14
C CYS A 141 -8.93 8.19 11.76
N ALA A 142 -9.17 6.89 11.67
CA ALA A 142 -10.38 6.27 12.22
C ALA A 142 -10.15 5.81 13.64
N THR A 143 -11.05 6.17 14.56
CA THR A 143 -11.02 5.81 16.00
C THR A 143 -11.81 4.53 16.30
N SER A 144 -12.25 3.82 15.27
CA SER A 144 -12.94 2.53 15.40
C SER A 144 -12.35 1.50 14.44
N ASN A 145 -12.14 0.28 14.93
CA ASN A 145 -11.71 -0.85 14.11
C ASN A 145 -12.82 -1.43 13.21
N THR A 146 -14.04 -0.91 13.31
CA THR A 146 -15.17 -1.24 12.42
C THR A 146 -15.22 -0.34 11.19
N LYS A 147 -14.44 0.74 11.13
CA LYS A 147 -14.28 1.58 9.94
C LYS A 147 -13.37 0.88 8.95
N LEU A 148 -13.95 0.27 7.92
CA LEU A 148 -13.24 -0.61 6.97
C LEU A 148 -13.10 -0.03 5.56
N SER A 149 -13.40 1.24 5.38
CA SER A 149 -13.26 1.92 4.09
C SER A 149 -12.96 3.41 4.25
N CYS A 150 -12.34 3.97 3.21
CA CYS A 150 -12.02 5.39 3.10
C CYS A 150 -12.20 5.83 1.65
N LYS A 151 -12.96 6.89 1.43
CA LYS A 151 -13.09 7.55 0.12
C LYS A 151 -12.07 8.68 0.02
N ILE A 152 -11.29 8.70 -1.06
CA ILE A 152 -10.31 9.73 -1.36
C ILE A 152 -10.77 10.47 -2.62
N THR A 153 -10.83 11.79 -2.55
CA THR A 153 -11.33 12.68 -3.60
C THR A 153 -10.27 13.69 -4.04
N GLY A 154 -10.57 14.48 -5.08
CA GLY A 154 -9.66 15.51 -5.59
C GLY A 154 -8.42 14.94 -6.25
N LEU A 155 -8.53 13.76 -6.85
CA LEU A 155 -7.45 13.09 -7.56
C LEU A 155 -7.47 13.44 -9.04
N ALA A 156 -6.32 13.33 -9.70
CA ALA A 156 -6.22 13.51 -11.15
C ALA A 156 -6.76 12.28 -11.89
N GLU A 157 -7.36 12.51 -13.05
CA GLU A 157 -7.90 11.47 -13.93
C GLU A 157 -6.83 10.50 -14.42
N GLY A 158 -7.14 9.21 -14.46
CA GLY A 158 -6.26 8.16 -14.99
C GLY A 158 -4.91 8.07 -14.29
N SER A 159 -4.82 8.55 -13.06
CA SER A 159 -3.58 8.65 -12.30
C SER A 159 -3.48 7.58 -11.23
N THR A 160 -2.28 7.05 -11.05
CA THR A 160 -1.98 6.05 -10.02
C THR A 160 -1.29 6.69 -8.83
N TYR A 161 -1.78 6.41 -7.65
CA TYR A 161 -1.28 6.91 -6.38
C TYR A 161 -0.81 5.77 -5.49
N SER A 162 0.34 5.95 -4.83
CA SER A 162 0.72 5.06 -3.74
C SER A 162 -0.14 5.35 -2.52
N VAL A 163 -0.66 4.30 -1.91
CA VAL A 163 -1.48 4.36 -0.69
C VAL A 163 -0.92 3.42 0.36
N ARG A 164 -1.10 3.76 1.63
CA ARG A 164 -0.71 2.89 2.73
C ARG A 164 -1.67 3.02 3.91
N ILE A 165 -1.80 1.93 4.65
CA ILE A 165 -2.62 1.84 5.85
C ILE A 165 -1.82 1.19 6.97
N LYS A 166 -2.00 1.66 8.18
CA LYS A 166 -1.61 0.97 9.42
C LYS A 166 -2.76 1.02 10.41
N SER A 167 -2.83 0.02 11.25
CA SER A 167 -3.71 0.03 12.42
C SER A 167 -2.96 0.52 13.65
N TYR A 168 -3.68 0.96 14.67
CA TYR A 168 -3.12 1.35 15.95
C TYR A 168 -3.96 0.83 17.12
N LYS A 169 -3.30 0.74 18.27
CA LYS A 169 -3.92 0.44 19.57
C LYS A 169 -3.32 1.35 20.63
N VAL A 170 -4.16 1.89 21.50
CA VAL A 170 -3.72 2.61 22.70
C VAL A 170 -3.58 1.61 23.85
N LYS A 171 -2.39 1.52 24.44
CA LYS A 171 -2.08 0.63 25.55
C LYS A 171 -1.30 1.41 26.61
N ASN A 172 -1.83 1.47 27.83
CA ASN A 172 -1.19 2.20 28.96
C ASN A 172 -0.77 3.63 28.58
N GLY A 173 -1.64 4.38 27.90
CA GLY A 173 -1.39 5.75 27.45
C GLY A 173 -0.41 5.89 26.26
N ARG A 174 0.08 4.78 25.71
CA ARG A 174 0.98 4.76 24.54
C ARG A 174 0.26 4.21 23.32
N THR A 175 0.52 4.81 22.15
CA THR A 175 0.01 4.30 20.88
C THR A 175 1.00 3.33 20.25
N VAL A 176 0.57 2.09 20.04
CA VAL A 176 1.32 1.05 19.34
C VAL A 176 0.75 0.89 17.93
N PHE A 177 1.59 0.88 16.92
CA PHE A 177 1.20 0.77 15.51
C PHE A 177 1.58 -0.59 14.93
N SER A 178 0.79 -1.05 13.96
CA SER A 178 1.24 -2.10 13.03
C SER A 178 2.28 -1.55 12.04
N GLU A 179 2.87 -2.44 11.22
CA GLU A 179 3.55 -2.01 10.01
C GLU A 179 2.54 -1.45 9.00
N TYR A 180 3.03 -0.64 8.06
CA TYR A 180 2.23 -0.20 6.93
C TYR A 180 2.00 -1.34 5.94
N LEU A 181 0.75 -1.58 5.59
CA LEU A 181 0.39 -2.28 4.36
C LEU A 181 0.34 -1.24 3.23
N LYS A 182 1.14 -1.46 2.18
CA LYS A 182 1.26 -0.56 1.03
C LYS A 182 0.54 -1.15 -0.18
N SER A 183 -0.03 -0.27 -1.00
CA SER A 183 -0.68 -0.63 -2.27
C SER A 183 -0.65 0.58 -3.21
N SER A 184 -1.23 0.44 -4.39
CA SER A 184 -1.52 1.53 -5.31
C SER A 184 -3.00 1.57 -5.64
N ALA A 185 -3.50 2.76 -5.98
CA ALA A 185 -4.88 2.96 -6.42
C ALA A 185 -4.88 3.87 -7.65
N THR A 186 -5.62 3.49 -8.69
CA THR A 186 -5.73 4.23 -9.94
C THR A 186 -7.15 4.79 -10.10
N THR A 187 -7.27 6.07 -10.44
CA THR A 187 -8.56 6.72 -10.72
C THR A 187 -9.16 6.25 -12.03
N GLY A 188 -10.46 6.42 -12.16
CA GLY A 188 -11.18 6.14 -13.39
C GLY A 188 -10.88 7.13 -14.53
N LEU A 189 -11.61 6.97 -15.61
CA LEU A 189 -11.60 7.84 -16.78
C LEU A 189 -12.96 8.52 -16.94
N ASN A 190 -12.97 9.81 -17.25
CA ASN A 190 -14.17 10.47 -17.77
C ASN A 190 -14.51 9.94 -19.17
N PRO A 191 -15.75 10.03 -19.62
CA PRO A 191 -16.11 9.74 -20.99
C PRO A 191 -15.29 10.55 -22.00
N VAL A 192 -15.21 10.09 -23.24
CA VAL A 192 -14.63 10.88 -24.33
C VAL A 192 -15.48 12.12 -24.57
N ALA A 193 -14.84 13.22 -24.91
CA ALA A 193 -15.54 14.45 -25.26
C ALA A 193 -15.59 14.65 -26.79
N LYS A 194 -16.45 15.56 -27.25
CA LYS A 194 -16.59 15.97 -28.67
C LYS A 194 -16.74 14.78 -29.62
N LEU A 195 -17.58 13.80 -29.22
CA LEU A 195 -17.90 12.65 -30.08
C LEU A 195 -18.89 13.06 -31.15
N GLY A 196 -18.60 12.72 -32.43
CA GLY A 196 -19.54 12.80 -33.52
C GLY A 196 -19.34 14.01 -34.47
N GLU A 197 -18.22 14.75 -34.36
CA GLU A 197 -17.88 15.65 -35.46
C GLU A 197 -17.61 14.81 -36.69
N GLN A 198 -18.61 14.81 -37.60
CA GLN A 198 -18.58 14.06 -38.86
C GLN A 198 -17.66 14.77 -39.84
N THR A 199 -16.48 14.18 -40.07
CA THR A 199 -15.50 14.81 -40.94
C THR A 199 -15.71 14.51 -42.42
N ASN A 200 -16.22 13.32 -42.74
CA ASN A 200 -16.62 12.95 -44.13
C ASN A 200 -17.53 11.73 -44.10
N SER A 201 -18.70 11.80 -44.71
CA SER A 201 -19.53 10.64 -45.02
C SER A 201 -19.77 10.53 -46.51
N THR A 202 -19.86 9.32 -47.01
CA THR A 202 -20.24 8.97 -48.37
C THR A 202 -21.52 8.14 -48.34
N ALA A 203 -22.00 7.71 -49.51
CA ALA A 203 -23.13 6.79 -49.59
C ALA A 203 -22.87 5.43 -48.91
N SER A 204 -21.59 5.04 -48.69
CA SER A 204 -21.22 3.74 -48.15
C SER A 204 -20.28 3.79 -46.95
N SER A 205 -19.92 4.99 -46.47
CA SER A 205 -19.00 5.12 -45.33
C SER A 205 -19.32 6.31 -44.43
N ILE A 206 -18.95 6.18 -43.17
CA ILE A 206 -19.02 7.23 -42.15
C ILE A 206 -17.64 7.35 -41.51
N ARG A 207 -17.15 8.59 -41.38
CA ARG A 207 -15.99 8.92 -40.59
C ARG A 207 -16.36 9.92 -39.49
N PHE A 208 -16.01 9.63 -38.25
CA PHE A 208 -16.18 10.55 -37.12
C PHE A 208 -14.97 10.55 -36.20
N SER A 209 -14.91 11.56 -35.34
CA SER A 209 -13.78 11.78 -34.43
C SER A 209 -14.26 12.02 -32.99
N TRP A 210 -13.32 12.04 -32.09
CA TRP A 210 -13.49 12.36 -30.68
C TRP A 210 -12.27 13.09 -30.14
N ALA A 211 -12.44 13.76 -28.98
CA ALA A 211 -11.33 14.45 -28.35
C ALA A 211 -10.32 13.47 -27.76
N ARG A 212 -9.02 13.76 -27.94
CA ARG A 212 -7.93 13.00 -27.34
C ARG A 212 -8.03 13.02 -25.82
N LYS A 213 -7.80 11.85 -25.20
CA LYS A 213 -7.66 11.67 -23.78
C LYS A 213 -6.23 11.23 -23.44
N SER A 214 -5.42 12.14 -22.90
CA SER A 214 -3.98 11.95 -22.72
C SER A 214 -3.61 10.79 -21.79
N CYS A 215 -4.46 10.51 -20.80
CA CYS A 215 -4.27 9.41 -19.84
C CYS A 215 -4.77 8.05 -20.34
N ALA A 216 -5.42 7.97 -21.51
CA ALA A 216 -5.92 6.70 -22.04
C ALA A 216 -4.79 5.92 -22.74
N THR A 217 -4.88 4.60 -22.71
CA THR A 217 -4.08 3.70 -23.56
C THR A 217 -4.61 3.70 -24.99
N GLY A 218 -5.95 3.80 -25.15
CA GLY A 218 -6.62 3.80 -26.44
C GLY A 218 -8.12 3.88 -26.30
N TYR A 219 -8.83 3.53 -27.38
CA TYR A 219 -10.29 3.64 -27.48
C TYR A 219 -10.91 2.36 -28.04
N ILE A 220 -12.16 2.12 -27.67
CA ILE A 220 -13.00 1.09 -28.25
C ILE A 220 -14.18 1.77 -28.93
N VAL A 221 -14.36 1.49 -30.21
CA VAL A 221 -15.47 1.96 -31.04
C VAL A 221 -16.36 0.78 -31.41
N GLU A 222 -17.64 0.93 -31.18
CA GLU A 222 -18.65 -0.09 -31.49
C GLU A 222 -19.85 0.52 -32.26
N ILE A 223 -20.46 -0.28 -33.12
CA ILE A 223 -21.68 0.03 -33.88
C ILE A 223 -22.84 -0.82 -33.35
N TYR A 224 -24.03 -0.22 -33.23
CA TYR A 224 -25.25 -0.96 -32.92
C TYR A 224 -25.86 -1.50 -34.21
N LYS A 225 -25.85 -2.83 -34.38
CA LYS A 225 -26.39 -3.50 -35.57
C LYS A 225 -26.89 -4.90 -35.19
N GLY A 226 -28.10 -5.25 -35.69
CA GLY A 226 -28.71 -6.56 -35.41
C GLY A 226 -29.05 -6.74 -33.92
N GLY A 227 -29.53 -5.69 -33.25
CA GLY A 227 -29.95 -5.75 -31.84
C GLY A 227 -28.81 -5.76 -30.83
N LYS A 228 -27.53 -5.65 -31.26
CA LYS A 228 -26.37 -5.73 -30.41
C LYS A 228 -25.25 -4.76 -30.78
N TRP A 229 -24.33 -4.51 -29.84
CA TRP A 229 -23.11 -3.76 -30.09
C TRP A 229 -22.03 -4.66 -30.68
N ASN A 230 -21.50 -4.26 -31.82
CA ASN A 230 -20.44 -4.96 -32.54
C ASN A 230 -19.18 -4.10 -32.55
N LEU A 231 -18.01 -4.71 -32.27
CA LEU A 231 -16.73 -4.02 -32.29
C LEU A 231 -16.43 -3.55 -33.72
N VAL A 232 -16.13 -2.25 -33.86
CA VAL A 232 -15.59 -1.66 -35.08
C VAL A 232 -14.06 -1.66 -35.01
N THR A 233 -13.51 -1.08 -33.94
CA THR A 233 -12.06 -1.03 -33.75
C THR A 233 -11.71 -0.87 -32.27
N LYS A 234 -10.52 -1.37 -31.92
CA LYS A 234 -9.83 -1.10 -30.66
C LYS A 234 -8.48 -0.49 -30.98
N THR A 235 -8.28 0.78 -30.67
CA THR A 235 -6.99 1.44 -30.87
C THR A 235 -6.04 1.15 -29.72
N THR A 236 -4.74 1.14 -29.97
CA THR A 236 -3.68 0.92 -28.96
C THR A 236 -2.90 2.19 -28.65
N SER A 237 -3.36 3.33 -29.17
CA SER A 237 -2.79 4.66 -28.93
C SER A 237 -3.88 5.68 -28.65
N ASN A 238 -3.64 6.57 -27.70
CA ASN A 238 -4.51 7.71 -27.41
C ASN A 238 -4.45 8.83 -28.45
N THR A 239 -3.53 8.74 -29.41
CA THR A 239 -3.42 9.69 -30.53
C THR A 239 -4.36 9.35 -31.70
N VAL A 240 -4.86 8.11 -31.76
CA VAL A 240 -5.85 7.69 -32.75
C VAL A 240 -7.23 8.13 -32.28
N THR A 241 -7.70 9.25 -32.80
CA THR A 241 -8.94 9.95 -32.35
C THR A 241 -10.04 10.00 -33.39
N SER A 242 -9.93 9.20 -34.43
CA SER A 242 -10.98 9.04 -35.45
C SER A 242 -11.01 7.61 -35.95
N CYS A 243 -12.16 7.23 -36.54
CA CYS A 243 -12.29 5.99 -37.29
C CYS A 243 -13.15 6.20 -38.51
N GLN A 244 -12.98 5.35 -39.51
CA GLN A 244 -13.83 5.26 -40.70
C GLN A 244 -14.48 3.88 -40.75
N ILE A 245 -15.77 3.85 -40.95
CA ILE A 245 -16.60 2.64 -41.09
C ILE A 245 -17.08 2.59 -42.51
N THR A 246 -16.87 1.46 -43.18
CA THR A 246 -17.24 1.23 -44.60
C THR A 246 -18.33 0.14 -44.72
N ASN A 247 -18.76 -0.12 -45.93
CA ASN A 247 -19.79 -1.13 -46.23
C ASN A 247 -21.12 -0.85 -45.52
N LEU A 248 -21.51 0.42 -45.49
CA LEU A 248 -22.79 0.89 -44.98
C LEU A 248 -23.80 1.13 -46.12
N LYS A 249 -25.09 1.12 -45.82
CA LYS A 249 -26.14 1.46 -46.77
C LYS A 249 -26.29 2.96 -46.86
N ALA A 250 -26.54 3.47 -48.08
CA ALA A 250 -26.82 4.89 -48.34
C ALA A 250 -28.07 5.36 -47.60
N GLY A 251 -28.12 6.63 -47.22
CA GLY A 251 -29.24 7.26 -46.56
C GLY A 251 -29.64 6.64 -45.20
N THR A 252 -28.74 5.90 -44.59
CA THR A 252 -29.05 5.11 -43.38
C THR A 252 -28.35 5.69 -42.17
N SER A 253 -29.11 5.83 -41.05
CA SER A 253 -28.59 6.26 -39.75
C SER A 253 -28.05 5.08 -38.93
N TYR A 254 -26.88 5.24 -38.37
CA TYR A 254 -26.20 4.25 -37.53
C TYR A 254 -25.86 4.83 -36.18
N THR A 255 -26.04 4.05 -35.11
CA THR A 255 -25.68 4.43 -33.78
C THR A 255 -24.30 3.83 -33.43
N PHE A 256 -23.39 4.70 -33.02
CA PHE A 256 -22.06 4.32 -32.55
C PHE A 256 -21.89 4.65 -31.07
N ARG A 257 -20.98 3.96 -30.43
CA ARG A 257 -20.46 4.34 -29.11
C ARG A 257 -18.96 4.25 -29.07
N VAL A 258 -18.35 5.15 -28.27
CA VAL A 258 -16.91 5.20 -28.02
C VAL A 258 -16.67 5.25 -26.54
N ARG A 259 -15.69 4.51 -26.08
CA ARG A 259 -15.14 4.63 -24.72
C ARG A 259 -13.62 4.61 -24.76
N ALA A 260 -13.01 5.37 -23.86
CA ALA A 260 -11.57 5.27 -23.60
C ALA A 260 -11.26 4.10 -22.67
N TYR A 261 -10.06 3.58 -22.75
CA TYR A 261 -9.55 2.62 -21.78
C TYR A 261 -8.11 2.94 -21.37
N LEU A 262 -7.77 2.58 -20.14
CA LEU A 262 -6.43 2.69 -19.55
C LEU A 262 -6.01 1.32 -19.04
N THR A 263 -4.85 0.83 -19.48
CA THR A 263 -4.25 -0.42 -18.97
C THR A 263 -3.11 -0.08 -18.02
N VAL A 264 -3.24 -0.52 -16.76
CA VAL A 264 -2.23 -0.30 -15.70
C VAL A 264 -2.06 -1.61 -14.94
N ASN A 265 -0.81 -2.05 -14.76
CA ASN A 265 -0.47 -3.25 -13.98
C ASN A 265 -1.30 -4.49 -14.39
N GLY A 266 -1.51 -4.71 -15.70
CA GLY A 266 -2.27 -5.82 -16.23
C GLY A 266 -3.80 -5.70 -16.11
N SER A 267 -4.31 -4.66 -15.47
CA SER A 267 -5.75 -4.39 -15.35
C SER A 267 -6.19 -3.30 -16.31
N THR A 268 -7.42 -3.39 -16.83
CA THR A 268 -7.98 -2.38 -17.75
C THR A 268 -9.16 -1.66 -17.09
N ILE A 269 -9.07 -0.34 -17.07
CA ILE A 269 -10.10 0.58 -16.59
C ILE A 269 -10.75 1.21 -17.82
N TYR A 270 -12.09 1.26 -17.86
CA TYR A 270 -12.85 1.84 -18.94
C TYR A 270 -13.57 3.12 -18.50
N SER A 271 -13.68 4.09 -19.40
CA SER A 271 -14.65 5.18 -19.23
C SER A 271 -16.06 4.67 -19.53
N ASP A 272 -17.06 5.47 -19.16
CA ASP A 272 -18.41 5.28 -19.68
C ASP A 272 -18.43 5.46 -21.19
N ASN A 273 -19.42 4.81 -21.83
CA ASN A 273 -19.66 4.94 -23.26
C ASN A 273 -20.31 6.28 -23.59
N VAL A 274 -19.83 6.94 -24.62
CA VAL A 274 -20.55 8.06 -25.28
C VAL A 274 -21.10 7.58 -26.59
N ARG A 275 -22.36 7.97 -26.90
CA ARG A 275 -23.08 7.57 -28.11
C ARG A 275 -23.21 8.73 -29.08
N THR A 276 -23.21 8.41 -30.37
CA THR A 276 -23.52 9.34 -31.47
C THR A 276 -24.35 8.61 -32.53
N VAL A 277 -25.16 9.36 -33.24
CA VAL A 277 -25.88 8.88 -34.42
C VAL A 277 -25.30 9.60 -35.63
N GLN A 278 -24.94 8.86 -36.65
CA GLN A 278 -24.35 9.37 -37.87
C GLN A 278 -25.11 8.76 -39.08
N THR A 279 -25.26 9.55 -40.16
CA THR A 279 -26.01 9.13 -41.33
C THR A 279 -25.12 9.12 -42.56
N THR A 280 -25.18 8.07 -43.37
CA THR A 280 -24.56 8.02 -44.72
C THR A 280 -25.27 9.00 -45.67
N LYS A 281 -24.51 9.52 -46.63
CA LYS A 281 -25.12 10.32 -47.72
C LYS A 281 -25.96 9.48 -48.66
#